data_93f1b7921492762495afdc82ed5d0b06
#
_entry.id   93f1b7921492762495afdc82ed5d0b06
#
_cell.length_a   1.000
_cell.length_b   1.000
_cell.length_c   1.000
_cell.angle_alpha   90.00
_cell.angle_beta   90.00
_cell.angle_gamma   90.00
#
_symmetry.space_group_name_H-M   'P 1'
#
loop_
_entity.id
_entity.type
_entity.pdbx_description
1 polymer ?
#
loop_
_entity_poly.entity_id
_entity_poly.type
_entity_poly.pdbx_seq_one_letter_code
_entity_poly.pdbx_strand_id
1 'polypeptide(L)'
;ARLKPTDLILVSFLPTPRDMELARLLGWYRIPLRTAPKVVAVDYLAFYQPSAFGERGERIEYVAPVRGHELTTRAELLRDEADHPRAKEEYYKIQLGALERLKEPILAGKWKRITFLYTTGEYLLKAKTVNDLVVAGDERQLLWQSLRERAENEQLYNVDLPDVDIPPDVLIALLGIKEANADYTVTEQSNGDFD
;
A
#
# COMPACT_ATOMS: atom_id res chain seq x y z
N ALA A 1 15.23 -6.40 5.68
CA ALA A 1 14.80 -7.35 4.64
C ALA A 1 15.40 -6.91 3.33
N ARG A 2 15.85 -7.85 2.51
CA ARG A 2 16.47 -7.53 1.22
C ARG A 2 15.40 -7.58 0.12
N LEU A 3 15.34 -6.55 -0.72
CA LEU A 3 14.47 -6.49 -1.89
C LEU A 3 14.62 -7.73 -2.80
N LYS A 4 13.49 -8.36 -3.12
CA LYS A 4 13.41 -9.54 -3.99
C LYS A 4 12.83 -9.17 -5.36
N PRO A 5 13.19 -9.88 -6.42
CA PRO A 5 12.63 -9.64 -7.76
C PRO A 5 11.10 -9.69 -7.82
N THR A 6 10.47 -10.53 -7.01
CA THR A 6 9.01 -10.73 -6.96
C THR A 6 8.27 -9.74 -6.06
N ASP A 7 8.99 -8.88 -5.33
CA ASP A 7 8.34 -7.90 -4.46
C ASP A 7 7.51 -6.90 -5.28
N LEU A 8 6.32 -6.60 -4.77
CA LEU A 8 5.45 -5.57 -5.33
C LEU A 8 5.90 -4.20 -4.81
N ILE A 9 6.07 -3.26 -5.71
CA ILE A 9 6.60 -1.94 -5.40
C ILE A 9 5.64 -0.86 -5.86
N LEU A 10 5.35 0.07 -4.98
CA LEU A 10 4.68 1.31 -5.29
C LEU A 10 5.70 2.44 -5.32
N VAL A 11 5.90 3.02 -6.48
CA VAL A 11 6.65 4.27 -6.62
C VAL A 11 5.74 5.41 -6.20
N SER A 12 6.15 6.16 -5.18
CA SER A 12 5.37 7.22 -4.57
C SER A 12 6.10 8.55 -4.66
N PHE A 13 5.36 9.59 -4.97
CA PHE A 13 5.86 10.95 -4.97
C PHE A 13 6.12 11.44 -3.53
N LEU A 14 7.32 11.91 -3.28
CA LEU A 14 7.72 12.45 -1.98
C LEU A 14 7.77 13.99 -2.07
N PRO A 15 6.77 14.72 -1.56
CA PRO A 15 6.58 16.14 -1.86
C PRO A 15 7.75 17.03 -1.43
N THR A 16 8.30 16.80 -0.25
CA THR A 16 9.30 17.67 0.35
C THR A 16 10.41 16.89 1.08
N PRO A 17 11.57 17.51 1.31
CA PRO A 17 12.60 16.93 2.18
C PRO A 17 12.12 16.61 3.60
N ARG A 18 11.12 17.35 4.14
CA ARG A 18 10.50 17.05 5.43
C ARG A 18 9.83 15.68 5.42
N ASP A 19 9.14 15.32 4.35
CA ASP A 19 8.50 14.01 4.23
C ASP A 19 9.54 12.88 4.21
N MET A 20 10.71 13.12 3.61
CA MET A 20 11.85 12.19 3.68
C MET A 20 12.35 12.00 5.11
N GLU A 21 12.47 13.09 5.86
CA GLU A 21 12.89 13.01 7.27
C GLU A 21 11.85 12.29 8.14
N LEU A 22 10.57 12.50 7.91
CA LEU A 22 9.51 11.75 8.58
C LEU A 22 9.61 10.25 8.28
N ALA A 23 9.81 9.88 7.03
CA ALA A 23 10.00 8.49 6.65
C ALA A 23 11.25 7.86 7.29
N ARG A 24 12.34 8.63 7.34
CA ARG A 24 13.62 8.18 7.91
C ARG A 24 13.60 8.05 9.42
N LEU A 25 13.10 9.07 10.12
CA LEU A 25 13.18 9.18 11.58
C LEU A 25 12.00 8.54 12.28
N LEU A 26 10.79 8.68 11.73
CA LEU A 26 9.56 8.20 12.35
C LEU A 26 9.04 6.91 11.71
N GLY A 27 9.59 6.49 10.58
CA GLY A 27 9.24 5.22 9.94
C GLY A 27 7.83 5.20 9.36
N TRP A 28 7.32 6.32 8.83
CA TRP A 28 6.06 6.34 8.14
C TRP A 28 6.01 7.34 6.97
N TYR A 29 5.12 7.08 6.03
CA TYR A 29 4.80 7.91 4.88
C TYR A 29 3.28 8.05 4.77
N ARG A 30 2.81 9.20 4.30
CA ARG A 30 1.39 9.49 4.19
C ARG A 30 0.95 9.66 2.74
N ILE A 31 -0.23 9.14 2.44
CA ILE A 31 -0.89 9.32 1.15
C ILE A 31 -2.30 9.85 1.42
N PRO A 32 -2.69 11.02 0.87
CA PRO A 32 -4.06 11.49 0.99
C PRO A 32 -5.05 10.47 0.43
N LEU A 33 -6.09 10.14 1.19
CA LEU A 33 -7.07 9.13 0.78
C LEU A 33 -7.73 9.46 -0.56
N ARG A 34 -8.04 10.73 -0.79
CA ARG A 34 -8.68 11.20 -2.02
C ARG A 34 -7.86 10.96 -3.30
N THR A 35 -6.54 10.89 -3.18
CA THR A 35 -5.61 10.69 -4.31
C THR A 35 -4.87 9.37 -4.23
N ALA A 36 -5.19 8.53 -3.23
CA ALA A 36 -4.51 7.27 -3.02
C ALA A 36 -4.70 6.31 -4.19
N PRO A 37 -3.67 5.53 -4.51
CA PRO A 37 -3.82 4.44 -5.47
C PRO A 37 -4.75 3.37 -4.91
N LYS A 38 -5.28 2.53 -5.79
CA LYS A 38 -6.26 1.48 -5.40
C LYS A 38 -5.71 0.48 -4.39
N VAL A 39 -4.43 0.21 -4.43
CA VAL A 39 -3.76 -0.78 -3.57
C VAL A 39 -2.56 -0.13 -2.91
N VAL A 40 -2.52 -0.16 -1.59
CA VAL A 40 -1.38 0.30 -0.78
C VAL A 40 -0.68 -0.86 -0.08
N ALA A 41 -1.24 -2.06 -0.15
CA ALA A 41 -0.67 -3.30 0.37
C ALA A 41 0.42 -3.84 -0.56
N VAL A 42 1.56 -3.17 -0.56
CA VAL A 42 2.75 -3.53 -1.35
C VAL A 42 3.90 -3.93 -0.43
N ASP A 43 4.95 -4.52 -0.99
CA ASP A 43 6.10 -4.97 -0.20
C ASP A 43 7.10 -3.83 0.07
N TYR A 44 7.24 -2.91 -0.90
CA TYR A 44 8.15 -1.76 -0.80
C TYR A 44 7.51 -0.49 -1.35
N LEU A 45 7.87 0.65 -0.76
CA LEU A 45 7.77 1.95 -1.40
C LEU A 45 9.11 2.34 -2.03
N ALA A 46 9.07 2.92 -3.22
CA ALA A 46 10.19 3.61 -3.84
C ALA A 46 9.85 5.09 -3.92
N PHE A 47 10.74 5.96 -3.43
CA PHE A 47 10.44 7.37 -3.28
C PHE A 47 10.97 8.18 -4.45
N TYR A 48 10.07 8.75 -5.23
CA TYR A 48 10.42 9.73 -6.24
C TYR A 48 10.60 11.11 -5.61
N GLN A 49 11.80 11.65 -5.71
CA GLN A 49 12.20 12.96 -5.21
C GLN A 49 12.03 14.00 -6.32
N PRO A 50 11.09 14.97 -6.18
CA PRO A 50 10.91 16.02 -7.18
C PRO A 50 12.02 17.09 -7.11
N SER A 51 11.94 18.10 -7.97
CA SER A 51 12.89 19.20 -8.03
C SER A 51 13.04 19.98 -6.72
N ALA A 52 12.06 19.92 -5.82
CA ALA A 52 12.15 20.50 -4.47
C ALA A 52 13.34 19.96 -3.63
N PHE A 53 13.90 18.80 -4.03
CA PHE A 53 15.11 18.22 -3.41
C PHE A 53 16.42 18.81 -3.96
N GLY A 54 16.37 19.83 -4.83
CA GLY A 54 17.54 20.47 -5.40
C GLY A 54 18.38 19.53 -6.28
N GLU A 55 19.69 19.45 -6.01
CA GLU A 55 20.62 18.58 -6.76
C GLU A 55 20.28 17.09 -6.66
N ARG A 56 19.55 16.68 -5.63
CA ARG A 56 19.07 15.31 -5.43
C ARG A 56 17.63 15.12 -5.88
N GLY A 57 17.10 16.04 -6.64
CA GLY A 57 15.76 15.96 -7.21
C GLY A 57 15.70 15.16 -8.51
N GLU A 58 14.48 14.95 -9.00
CA GLU A 58 14.16 14.25 -10.24
C GLU A 58 14.76 12.84 -10.32
N ARG A 59 14.65 12.09 -9.23
CA ARG A 59 15.18 10.71 -9.13
C ARG A 59 14.55 9.90 -8.01
N ILE A 60 14.82 8.61 -8.04
CA ILE A 60 14.56 7.67 -6.94
C ILE A 60 15.89 7.23 -6.37
N GLU A 61 16.16 7.48 -5.12
CA GLU A 61 17.38 7.07 -4.43
C GLU A 61 17.13 6.09 -3.29
N TYR A 62 15.93 6.08 -2.74
CA TYR A 62 15.58 5.31 -1.56
C TYR A 62 14.35 4.45 -1.77
N VAL A 63 14.38 3.28 -1.16
CA VAL A 63 13.26 2.38 -1.00
C VAL A 63 13.09 2.04 0.47
N ALA A 64 11.90 1.64 0.86
CA ALA A 64 11.64 1.17 2.22
C ALA A 64 10.65 0.00 2.20
N PRO A 65 10.88 -1.05 3.01
CA PRO A 65 9.90 -2.11 3.16
C PRO A 65 8.64 -1.58 3.84
N VAL A 66 7.49 -1.98 3.34
CA VAL A 66 6.18 -1.67 3.94
C VAL A 66 5.88 -2.70 5.02
N ARG A 67 5.56 -2.24 6.22
CA ARG A 67 5.22 -3.07 7.38
C ARG A 67 3.73 -3.13 7.66
N GLY A 68 2.98 -2.17 7.16
CA GLY A 68 1.53 -2.07 7.33
C GLY A 68 1.04 -0.68 6.94
N HIS A 69 -0.26 -0.48 7.04
CA HIS A 69 -0.88 0.82 6.84
C HIS A 69 -2.16 0.94 7.66
N GLU A 70 -2.54 2.15 7.94
CA GLU A 70 -3.75 2.50 8.65
C GLU A 70 -4.35 3.78 8.09
N LEU A 71 -5.64 3.96 8.27
CA LEU A 71 -6.34 5.19 7.95
C LEU A 71 -6.30 6.12 9.16
N THR A 72 -5.93 7.37 8.95
CA THR A 72 -5.79 8.37 10.01
C THR A 72 -6.08 9.77 9.50
N THR A 73 -6.20 10.75 10.39
CA THR A 73 -6.37 12.14 10.00
C THR A 73 -5.05 12.91 10.04
N ARG A 74 -5.00 14.06 9.36
CA ARG A 74 -3.83 14.93 9.38
C ARG A 74 -3.47 15.39 10.80
N ALA A 75 -4.47 15.74 11.61
CA ALA A 75 -4.26 16.16 12.99
C ALA A 75 -3.62 15.08 13.87
N GLU A 76 -3.95 13.82 13.64
CA GLU A 76 -3.36 12.69 14.35
C GLU A 76 -1.91 12.41 13.91
N LEU A 77 -1.63 12.58 12.61
CA LEU A 77 -0.28 12.41 12.05
C LEU A 77 0.68 13.53 12.44
N LEU A 78 0.22 14.77 12.37
CA LEU A 78 0.98 16.00 12.55
C LEU A 78 0.35 16.80 13.68
N ARG A 79 0.70 16.48 14.90
CA ARG A 79 0.12 17.08 16.13
C ARG A 79 0.37 18.57 16.24
N ASP A 80 1.44 19.07 15.63
CA ASP A 80 1.78 20.49 15.52
C ASP A 80 0.88 21.24 14.51
N GLU A 81 0.12 20.53 13.70
CA GLU A 81 -0.79 21.07 12.68
C GLU A 81 -2.29 20.83 13.01
N ALA A 82 -2.65 20.67 14.28
CA ALA A 82 -4.04 20.43 14.70
C ALA A 82 -5.04 21.50 14.23
N ASP A 83 -4.59 22.74 14.13
CA ASP A 83 -5.39 23.90 13.66
C ASP A 83 -5.32 24.14 12.15
N HIS A 84 -4.65 23.26 11.41
CA HIS A 84 -4.54 23.37 9.97
C HIS A 84 -5.93 23.24 9.30
N PRO A 85 -6.23 24.01 8.22
CA PRO A 85 -7.53 23.89 7.50
C PRO A 85 -7.87 22.46 7.05
N ARG A 86 -6.87 21.62 6.83
CA ARG A 86 -7.01 20.21 6.44
C ARG A 86 -6.80 19.23 7.59
N ALA A 87 -6.95 19.65 8.83
CA ALA A 87 -6.71 18.81 10.01
C ALA A 87 -7.53 17.52 10.03
N LYS A 88 -8.76 17.57 9.49
CA LYS A 88 -9.68 16.44 9.39
C LYS A 88 -9.53 15.62 8.08
N GLU A 89 -8.63 16.00 7.18
CA GLU A 89 -8.38 15.24 5.96
C GLU A 89 -7.82 13.87 6.29
N GLU A 90 -8.35 12.82 5.65
CA GLU A 90 -7.94 11.45 5.87
C GLU A 90 -6.74 11.07 5.00
N TYR A 91 -5.86 10.28 5.58
CA TYR A 91 -4.64 9.78 4.95
C TYR A 91 -4.45 8.30 5.24
N TYR A 92 -3.86 7.57 4.30
CA TYR A 92 -3.16 6.35 4.64
C TYR A 92 -1.81 6.69 5.26
N LYS A 93 -1.60 6.23 6.49
CA LYS A 93 -0.29 6.20 7.13
C LYS A 93 0.35 4.86 6.83
N ILE A 94 1.38 4.86 6.03
CA ILE A 94 2.10 3.65 5.66
C ILE A 94 3.30 3.51 6.58
N GLN A 95 3.33 2.43 7.33
CA GLN A 95 4.42 2.10 8.25
C GLN A 95 5.56 1.46 7.46
N LEU A 96 6.76 1.98 7.67
CA LEU A 96 7.95 1.64 6.92
C LEU A 96 9.00 0.98 7.81
N GLY A 97 9.76 0.07 7.23
CA GLY A 97 11.06 -0.31 7.76
C GLY A 97 12.12 0.75 7.44
N ALA A 98 13.38 0.43 7.72
CA ALA A 98 14.50 1.32 7.45
C ALA A 98 14.59 1.66 5.95
N LEU A 99 14.88 2.94 5.67
CA LEU A 99 15.18 3.38 4.30
C LEU A 99 16.48 2.74 3.82
N GLU A 100 16.42 2.12 2.65
CA GLU A 100 17.56 1.53 1.96
C GLU A 100 17.92 2.38 0.75
N ARG A 101 19.19 2.78 0.66
CA ARG A 101 19.67 3.53 -0.50
C ARG A 101 19.98 2.58 -1.66
N LEU A 102 19.50 2.92 -2.85
CA LEU A 102 19.86 2.21 -4.07
C LEU A 102 21.34 2.41 -4.38
N LYS A 103 21.98 1.42 -5.01
CA LYS A 103 23.39 1.53 -5.43
C LYS A 103 23.58 2.69 -6.40
N GLU A 104 22.67 2.81 -7.35
CA GLU A 104 22.61 3.92 -8.30
C GLU A 104 21.19 4.51 -8.28
N PRO A 105 21.05 5.83 -8.37
CA PRO A 105 19.75 6.47 -8.43
C PRO A 105 19.08 6.15 -9.78
N ILE A 106 17.76 5.97 -9.74
CA ILE A 106 16.94 5.85 -10.94
C ILE A 106 16.51 7.27 -11.34
N LEU A 107 17.00 7.74 -12.49
CA LEU A 107 16.75 9.10 -12.93
C LEU A 107 15.37 9.25 -13.56
N ALA A 108 14.77 10.43 -13.42
CA ALA A 108 13.46 10.72 -13.97
C ALA A 108 13.39 10.53 -15.49
N GLY A 109 14.45 10.89 -16.23
CA GLY A 109 14.41 10.90 -17.68
C GLY A 109 13.35 11.88 -18.20
N LYS A 110 12.37 11.37 -18.93
CA LYS A 110 11.23 12.15 -19.43
C LYS A 110 10.13 12.38 -18.39
N TRP A 111 10.16 11.66 -17.27
CA TRP A 111 9.14 11.68 -16.23
C TRP A 111 9.42 12.76 -15.19
N LYS A 112 8.94 13.97 -15.43
CA LYS A 112 9.09 15.09 -14.49
C LYS A 112 8.11 15.06 -13.33
N ARG A 113 7.00 14.34 -13.49
CA ARG A 113 5.97 14.16 -12.46
C ARG A 113 5.50 12.72 -12.44
N ILE A 114 5.55 12.12 -11.27
CA ILE A 114 4.97 10.81 -10.98
C ILE A 114 4.11 10.99 -9.75
N THR A 115 2.85 10.57 -9.84
CA THR A 115 2.03 10.46 -8.63
C THR A 115 2.22 9.09 -8.02
N PHE A 116 1.86 8.04 -8.76
CA PHE A 116 2.04 6.65 -8.34
C PHE A 116 2.32 5.78 -9.57
N LEU A 117 3.19 4.80 -9.38
CA LEU A 117 3.50 3.80 -10.39
C LEU A 117 3.75 2.46 -9.70
N TYR A 118 3.05 1.41 -10.13
CA TYR A 118 3.32 0.05 -9.66
C TYR A 118 4.38 -0.62 -10.52
N THR A 119 5.31 -1.29 -9.86
CA THR A 119 6.35 -2.08 -10.51
C THR A 119 6.73 -3.28 -9.64
N THR A 120 7.74 -4.02 -10.03
CA THR A 120 8.27 -5.15 -9.28
C THR A 120 9.72 -4.93 -8.91
N GLY A 121 10.23 -5.73 -7.97
CA GLY A 121 11.64 -5.70 -7.58
C GLY A 121 12.58 -6.00 -8.74
N GLU A 122 12.19 -6.87 -9.66
CA GLU A 122 12.99 -7.19 -10.84
C GLU A 122 13.22 -5.95 -11.71
N TYR A 123 12.18 -5.19 -12.02
CA TYR A 123 12.28 -3.94 -12.77
C TYR A 123 13.09 -2.89 -12.01
N LEU A 124 12.85 -2.74 -10.72
CA LEU A 124 13.56 -1.75 -9.90
C LEU A 124 15.07 -2.01 -9.86
N LEU A 125 15.49 -3.26 -9.73
CA LEU A 125 16.89 -3.63 -9.64
C LEU A 125 17.68 -3.41 -10.96
N LYS A 126 16.99 -3.36 -12.08
CA LYS A 126 17.57 -3.19 -13.42
C LYS A 126 17.42 -1.77 -13.98
N ALA A 127 16.50 -0.98 -13.42
CA ALA A 127 16.14 0.34 -13.94
C ALA A 127 17.27 1.35 -13.80
N LYS A 128 17.47 2.15 -14.85
CA LYS A 128 18.31 3.35 -14.86
C LYS A 128 17.47 4.62 -14.89
N THR A 129 16.32 4.55 -15.55
CA THR A 129 15.35 5.64 -15.62
C THR A 129 13.97 5.17 -15.17
N VAL A 130 13.11 6.12 -14.84
CA VAL A 130 11.73 5.81 -14.42
C VAL A 130 10.96 5.07 -15.51
N ASN A 131 11.25 5.34 -16.78
CA ASN A 131 10.62 4.63 -17.89
C ASN A 131 10.89 3.12 -17.83
N ASP A 132 12.03 2.71 -17.32
CA ASP A 132 12.40 1.30 -17.17
C ASP A 132 11.57 0.58 -16.10
N LEU A 133 10.86 1.31 -15.25
CA LEU A 133 9.97 0.78 -14.22
C LEU A 133 8.59 0.40 -14.75
N VAL A 134 8.23 0.86 -15.94
CA VAL A 134 6.92 0.60 -16.53
C VAL A 134 6.83 -0.86 -16.96
N VAL A 135 5.93 -1.60 -16.33
CA VAL A 135 5.66 -3.00 -16.64
C VAL A 135 4.67 -3.08 -17.79
N ALA A 136 5.02 -3.80 -18.85
CA ALA A 136 4.21 -3.90 -20.07
C ALA A 136 3.93 -5.38 -20.43
N GLY A 137 3.00 -5.59 -21.38
CA GLY A 137 2.68 -6.92 -21.89
C GLY A 137 2.01 -7.84 -20.87
N ASP A 138 2.29 -9.14 -20.96
CA ASP A 138 1.71 -10.17 -20.08
C ASP A 138 2.12 -9.98 -18.61
N GLU A 139 3.31 -9.48 -18.36
CA GLU A 139 3.79 -9.19 -17.01
C GLU A 139 2.94 -8.13 -16.30
N ARG A 140 2.37 -7.18 -17.04
CA ARG A 140 1.45 -6.20 -16.50
C ARG A 140 0.18 -6.84 -15.97
N GLN A 141 -0.35 -7.84 -16.63
CA GLN A 141 -1.53 -8.58 -16.18
C GLN A 141 -1.24 -9.34 -14.89
N LEU A 142 -0.08 -10.00 -14.79
CA LEU A 142 0.38 -10.69 -13.60
C LEU A 142 0.56 -9.72 -12.43
N LEU A 143 1.15 -8.55 -12.67
CA LEU A 143 1.30 -7.51 -11.66
C LEU A 143 -0.06 -7.07 -11.11
N TRP A 144 -1.02 -6.76 -11.95
CA TRP A 144 -2.36 -6.33 -11.54
C TRP A 144 -3.14 -7.43 -10.84
N GLN A 145 -2.99 -8.69 -11.26
CA GLN A 145 -3.56 -9.83 -10.55
C GLN A 145 -3.00 -9.93 -9.14
N SER A 146 -1.70 -9.85 -8.98
CA SER A 146 -1.04 -9.90 -7.66
C SER A 146 -1.49 -8.75 -6.75
N LEU A 147 -1.65 -7.54 -7.29
CA LEU A 147 -2.15 -6.39 -6.54
C LEU A 147 -3.60 -6.57 -6.09
N ARG A 148 -4.46 -7.12 -6.95
CA ARG A 148 -5.86 -7.42 -6.60
C ARG A 148 -5.96 -8.47 -5.50
N GLU A 149 -5.20 -9.54 -5.60
CA GLU A 149 -5.13 -10.58 -4.57
C GLU A 149 -4.69 -10.02 -3.22
N ARG A 150 -3.72 -9.09 -3.21
CA ARG A 150 -3.30 -8.38 -2.00
C ARG A 150 -4.42 -7.55 -1.40
N ALA A 151 -5.14 -6.78 -2.21
CA ALA A 151 -6.24 -5.94 -1.75
C ALA A 151 -7.39 -6.78 -1.18
N GLU A 152 -7.74 -7.89 -1.82
CA GLU A 152 -8.78 -8.82 -1.34
C GLU A 152 -8.39 -9.46 -0.01
N ASN A 153 -7.17 -9.98 0.10
CA ASN A 153 -6.67 -10.57 1.35
C ASN A 153 -6.67 -9.56 2.49
N GLU A 154 -6.32 -8.31 2.22
CA GLU A 154 -6.29 -7.27 3.22
C GLU A 154 -7.68 -6.91 3.74
N GLN A 155 -8.69 -6.88 2.88
CA GLN A 155 -10.08 -6.69 3.30
C GLN A 155 -10.55 -7.78 4.26
N LEU A 156 -10.06 -9.01 4.09
CA LEU A 156 -10.38 -10.13 4.99
C LEU A 156 -9.74 -9.96 6.38
N TYR A 157 -8.58 -9.33 6.48
CA TYR A 157 -7.87 -9.11 7.75
C TYR A 157 -8.32 -7.85 8.49
N ASN A 158 -8.86 -6.86 7.77
CA ASN A 158 -9.28 -5.56 8.33
C ASN A 158 -10.74 -5.52 8.77
N VAL A 159 -11.45 -6.62 8.78
CA VAL A 159 -12.77 -6.68 9.41
C VAL A 159 -12.55 -6.65 10.92
N ASP A 160 -12.97 -5.55 11.57
CA ASP A 160 -13.09 -5.47 13.02
C ASP A 160 -14.12 -6.51 13.47
N LEU A 161 -13.62 -7.69 13.77
CA LEU A 161 -14.43 -8.75 14.33
C LEU A 161 -14.72 -8.39 15.77
N PRO A 162 -16.00 -8.39 16.17
CA PRO A 162 -16.31 -8.24 17.58
C PRO A 162 -15.59 -9.34 18.36
N ASP A 163 -15.11 -9.00 19.54
CA ASP A 163 -14.42 -9.93 20.45
C ASP A 163 -15.42 -10.99 20.99
N VAL A 164 -15.96 -11.76 20.08
CA VAL A 164 -16.92 -12.83 20.31
C VAL A 164 -16.34 -14.08 19.69
N ASP A 165 -16.39 -15.16 20.39
CA ASP A 165 -15.99 -16.47 19.90
C ASP A 165 -16.98 -16.92 18.79
N ILE A 166 -16.72 -16.47 17.56
CA ILE A 166 -17.55 -16.74 16.40
C ILE A 166 -17.06 -18.05 15.77
N PRO A 167 -17.93 -19.05 15.61
CA PRO A 167 -17.56 -20.28 14.92
C PRO A 167 -17.01 -19.98 13.51
N PRO A 168 -16.01 -20.75 13.05
CA PRO A 168 -15.35 -20.50 11.76
C PRO A 168 -16.29 -20.43 10.55
N ASP A 169 -17.34 -21.22 10.54
CA ASP A 169 -18.38 -21.24 9.51
C ASP A 169 -19.20 -19.96 9.47
N VAL A 170 -19.54 -19.41 10.64
CA VAL A 170 -20.24 -18.12 10.76
C VAL A 170 -19.31 -16.97 10.35
N LEU A 171 -18.04 -17.06 10.71
CA LEU A 171 -17.03 -16.08 10.33
C LEU A 171 -16.89 -15.99 8.81
N ILE A 172 -16.82 -17.12 8.13
CA ILE A 172 -16.75 -17.21 6.66
C ILE A 172 -18.01 -16.58 6.03
N ALA A 173 -19.17 -16.82 6.58
CA ALA A 173 -20.42 -16.22 6.10
C ALA A 173 -20.44 -14.69 6.26
N LEU A 174 -19.96 -14.16 7.37
CA LEU A 174 -19.87 -12.72 7.63
C LEU A 174 -18.88 -12.01 6.72
N LEU A 175 -17.80 -12.67 6.31
CA LEU A 175 -16.79 -12.12 5.40
C LEU A 175 -17.25 -12.07 3.94
N GLY A 176 -18.48 -12.54 3.63
CA GLY A 176 -19.07 -12.44 2.31
C GLY A 176 -18.46 -13.35 1.26
N ILE A 177 -17.78 -14.42 1.66
CA ILE A 177 -17.28 -15.47 0.78
C ILE A 177 -18.49 -16.31 0.34
N LYS A 178 -19.15 -15.87 -0.73
CA LYS A 178 -20.41 -16.44 -1.21
C LYS A 178 -20.31 -17.85 -1.78
N GLU A 179 -19.15 -18.26 -2.24
CA GLU A 179 -19.01 -19.51 -2.99
C GLU A 179 -18.91 -20.76 -2.13
N ALA A 180 -18.60 -20.63 -0.85
CA ALA A 180 -18.53 -21.77 0.07
C ALA A 180 -19.84 -22.02 0.84
N ASN A 181 -20.85 -21.15 0.72
CA ASN A 181 -21.99 -21.14 1.66
C ASN A 181 -23.35 -21.47 1.08
N ALA A 182 -23.45 -21.87 -0.19
CA ALA A 182 -24.74 -22.28 -0.74
C ALA A 182 -25.31 -23.56 -0.09
N ASP A 183 -24.47 -24.39 0.51
CA ASP A 183 -24.86 -25.66 1.09
C ASP A 183 -25.13 -25.65 2.61
N TYR A 184 -24.73 -24.59 3.32
CA TYR A 184 -24.92 -24.54 4.79
C TYR A 184 -26.22 -23.93 5.28
N THR A 185 -26.97 -23.25 4.44
CA THR A 185 -28.24 -22.63 4.81
C THR A 185 -29.46 -23.57 4.71
N VAL A 186 -29.28 -24.82 4.24
CA VAL A 186 -30.39 -25.76 4.02
C VAL A 186 -30.60 -26.73 5.19
N THR A 187 -29.69 -26.80 6.17
CA THR A 187 -29.74 -27.85 7.21
C THR A 187 -30.34 -27.43 8.54
N GLU A 188 -30.68 -26.15 8.76
CA GLU A 188 -31.24 -25.70 10.03
C GLU A 188 -32.77 -25.49 10.06
N GLN A 189 -33.48 -25.88 9.03
CA GLN A 189 -34.96 -25.76 9.03
C GLN A 189 -35.72 -27.08 9.09
N SER A 190 -35.19 -28.14 9.62
CA SER A 190 -35.93 -29.37 9.78
C SER A 190 -35.74 -30.09 11.12
N ASN A 191 -35.89 -29.37 12.24
CA ASN A 191 -36.14 -30.02 13.50
C ASN A 191 -36.87 -29.08 14.45
N GLY A 192 -38.16 -28.96 14.21
CA GLY A 192 -39.03 -28.25 15.12
C GLY A 192 -40.49 -28.49 14.77
N ASP A 193 -40.91 -29.74 14.83
CA ASP A 193 -42.29 -30.11 15.07
C ASP A 193 -42.36 -31.63 15.28
N PHE A 194 -42.51 -32.03 16.50
CA PHE A 194 -43.33 -33.20 16.87
C PHE A 194 -43.47 -33.25 18.40
N ASP A 195 -44.75 -33.00 18.79
CA ASP A 195 -45.43 -33.28 20.05
C ASP A 195 -45.02 -32.58 21.35
#